data_817781cd09cdbdbcf023f0cb932cf650
#
_entry.id   817781cd09cdbdbcf023f0cb932cf650
#
_cell.length_a   1.000
_cell.length_b   1.000
_cell.length_c   1.000
_cell.angle_alpha   90.00
_cell.angle_beta   90.00
_cell.angle_gamma   90.00
#
_symmetry.space_group_name_H-M   'P 1'
#
loop_
_entity.id
_entity.type
_entity.pdbx_description
1 polymer ?
#
loop_
_entity_poly.entity_id
_entity_poly.type
_entity_poly.pdbx_seq_one_letter_code
_entity_poly.pdbx_strand_id
1 'polypeptide(L)'
;GFILAAASSFVGEISTSIGKVEVLKRAESRYAMAFLTYFTAFFWFLGIIIYQQDFKFSIESLPTFGTRVLLEIILTYVSIRAIVESSRSTFGFVRVGTMPLLLVVDIFFGYQITFAQFLGIGVITAGVLLLFANHGIEKRGIGYVILSTLLAVITISLYKYDISHFNSVAVEQFFTIGILLVYFYIAAYYYSRSNPLKLLLRPIFFAQSFGDGMAGVLSSFAYNFAPASLVVAVLRSSAILFSMLVGNVYFHEKKLLLKIFVAILLVLGIVFLGR
;
A
#
# COMPACT_ATOMS: atom_id res chain seq x y z
N GLY A 1 -9.23 12.08 5.52
CA GLY A 1 -8.09 11.18 5.28
C GLY A 1 -8.41 9.74 5.64
N PHE A 2 -8.89 9.46 6.85
CA PHE A 2 -9.05 8.09 7.38
C PHE A 2 -10.07 7.25 6.61
N ILE A 3 -11.20 7.83 6.18
CA ILE A 3 -12.19 7.13 5.36
C ILE A 3 -11.58 6.73 4.01
N LEU A 4 -10.79 7.62 3.39
CA LEU A 4 -10.10 7.33 2.14
C LEU A 4 -9.10 6.18 2.32
N ALA A 5 -8.33 6.20 3.41
CA ALA A 5 -7.38 5.14 3.74
C ALA A 5 -8.07 3.79 3.97
N ALA A 6 -9.17 3.76 4.72
CA ALA A 6 -9.93 2.53 4.97
C ALA A 6 -10.55 1.95 3.68
N ALA A 7 -11.17 2.80 2.86
CA ALA A 7 -11.73 2.40 1.57
C ALA A 7 -10.64 1.88 0.61
N SER A 8 -9.49 2.57 0.55
CA SER A 8 -8.31 2.12 -0.20
C SER A 8 -7.89 0.71 0.20
N SER A 9 -7.82 0.44 1.52
CA SER A 9 -7.41 -0.87 2.02
C SER A 9 -8.36 -1.98 1.61
N PHE A 10 -9.67 -1.74 1.67
CA PHE A 10 -10.67 -2.72 1.27
C PHE A 10 -10.52 -3.11 -0.21
N VAL A 11 -10.48 -2.12 -1.09
CA VAL A 11 -10.37 -2.35 -2.53
C VAL A 11 -9.02 -2.97 -2.88
N GLY A 12 -7.93 -2.48 -2.26
CA GLY A 12 -6.56 -2.96 -2.48
C GLY A 12 -6.36 -4.42 -2.04
N GLU A 13 -6.98 -4.86 -0.93
CA GLU A 13 -6.90 -6.25 -0.47
C GLU A 13 -7.56 -7.23 -1.47
N ILE A 14 -8.67 -6.84 -2.08
CA ILE A 14 -9.34 -7.64 -3.11
C ILE A 14 -8.42 -7.76 -4.34
N SER A 15 -7.94 -6.64 -4.87
CA SER A 15 -7.10 -6.60 -6.07
C SER A 15 -5.78 -7.36 -5.90
N THR A 16 -5.09 -7.13 -4.79
CA THR A 16 -3.84 -7.82 -4.46
C THR A 16 -4.05 -9.33 -4.31
N SER A 17 -5.24 -9.75 -3.82
CA SER A 17 -5.59 -11.17 -3.72
C SER A 17 -5.76 -11.80 -5.09
N ILE A 18 -6.42 -11.11 -6.03
CA ILE A 18 -6.56 -11.54 -7.42
C ILE A 18 -5.17 -11.71 -8.04
N GLY A 19 -4.33 -10.68 -8.00
CA GLY A 19 -2.98 -10.71 -8.57
C GLY A 19 -2.12 -11.83 -8.00
N LYS A 20 -2.15 -12.05 -6.66
CA LYS A 20 -1.42 -13.17 -6.05
C LYS A 20 -1.86 -14.52 -6.62
N VAL A 21 -3.16 -14.76 -6.73
CA VAL A 21 -3.71 -16.02 -7.23
C VAL A 21 -3.31 -16.24 -8.69
N GLU A 22 -3.42 -15.21 -9.53
CA GLU A 22 -3.12 -15.31 -10.96
C GLU A 22 -1.60 -15.50 -11.22
N VAL A 23 -0.72 -14.89 -10.42
CA VAL A 23 0.73 -15.15 -10.50
C VAL A 23 1.05 -16.59 -10.06
N LEU A 24 0.41 -17.11 -9.01
CA LEU A 24 0.60 -18.48 -8.55
C LEU A 24 0.12 -19.53 -9.58
N LYS A 25 -0.97 -19.20 -10.30
CA LYS A 25 -1.47 -20.01 -11.43
C LYS A 25 -0.62 -19.87 -12.70
N ARG A 26 0.42 -19.02 -12.70
CA ARG A 26 1.22 -18.66 -13.87
C ARG A 26 0.42 -18.04 -15.02
N ALA A 27 -0.75 -17.48 -14.72
CA ALA A 27 -1.57 -16.77 -15.71
C ALA A 27 -1.03 -15.36 -15.99
N GLU A 28 -0.32 -14.77 -15.02
CA GLU A 28 0.45 -13.53 -15.18
C GLU A 28 1.87 -13.66 -14.60
N SER A 29 2.75 -12.77 -15.05
CA SER A 29 4.09 -12.64 -14.48
C SER A 29 4.12 -11.58 -13.38
N ARG A 30 5.15 -11.59 -12.52
CA ARG A 30 5.35 -10.56 -11.48
C ARG A 30 5.47 -9.16 -12.09
N TYR A 31 6.10 -9.02 -13.26
CA TYR A 31 6.21 -7.74 -13.96
C TYR A 31 4.87 -7.31 -14.57
N ALA A 32 4.08 -8.25 -15.08
CA ALA A 32 2.74 -7.96 -15.56
C ALA A 32 1.82 -7.53 -14.41
N MET A 33 1.90 -8.18 -13.24
CA MET A 33 1.19 -7.76 -12.03
C MET A 33 1.55 -6.31 -11.66
N ALA A 34 2.85 -5.95 -11.69
CA ALA A 34 3.27 -4.59 -11.44
C ALA A 34 2.69 -3.59 -12.45
N PHE A 35 2.70 -3.92 -13.73
CA PHE A 35 2.09 -3.10 -14.77
C PHE A 35 0.58 -2.90 -14.51
N LEU A 36 -0.14 -3.96 -14.20
CA LEU A 36 -1.59 -3.91 -13.96
C LEU A 36 -1.92 -3.03 -12.75
N THR A 37 -1.10 -3.06 -11.70
CA THR A 37 -1.26 -2.19 -10.52
C THR A 37 -1.28 -0.71 -10.89
N TYR A 38 -0.49 -0.30 -11.88
CA TYR A 38 -0.35 1.11 -12.25
C TYR A 38 -1.20 1.55 -13.45
N PHE A 39 -1.69 0.62 -14.27
CA PHE A 39 -2.32 0.97 -15.53
C PHE A 39 -3.55 1.87 -15.37
N THR A 40 -4.54 1.45 -14.61
CA THR A 40 -5.74 2.29 -14.43
C THR A 40 -5.50 3.47 -13.52
N ALA A 41 -4.56 3.37 -12.54
CA ALA A 41 -4.16 4.48 -11.70
C ALA A 41 -3.64 5.67 -12.54
N PHE A 42 -2.86 5.42 -13.58
CA PHE A 42 -2.37 6.45 -14.49
C PHE A 42 -3.51 7.28 -15.09
N PHE A 43 -4.54 6.61 -15.61
CA PHE A 43 -5.70 7.30 -16.20
C PHE A 43 -6.56 8.01 -15.16
N TRP A 44 -6.67 7.45 -13.94
CA TRP A 44 -7.37 8.13 -12.85
C TRP A 44 -6.68 9.45 -12.49
N PHE A 45 -5.36 9.45 -12.29
CA PHE A 45 -4.64 10.67 -11.95
C PHE A 45 -4.65 11.68 -13.10
N LEU A 46 -4.54 11.23 -14.36
CA LEU A 46 -4.71 12.09 -15.54
C LEU A 46 -6.09 12.75 -15.55
N GLY A 47 -7.16 11.98 -15.33
CA GLY A 47 -8.52 12.49 -15.24
C GLY A 47 -8.71 13.52 -14.13
N ILE A 48 -8.11 13.27 -12.97
CA ILE A 48 -8.15 14.21 -11.84
C ILE A 48 -7.43 15.51 -12.15
N ILE A 49 -6.26 15.47 -12.78
CA ILE A 49 -5.51 16.65 -13.21
C ILE A 49 -6.36 17.50 -14.17
N ILE A 50 -6.98 16.86 -15.17
CA ILE A 50 -7.82 17.55 -16.15
C ILE A 50 -9.05 18.15 -15.47
N TYR A 51 -9.68 17.43 -14.53
CA TYR A 51 -10.86 17.91 -13.82
C TYR A 51 -10.55 19.08 -12.88
N GLN A 52 -9.46 18.97 -12.10
CA GLN A 52 -9.07 20.00 -11.11
C GLN A 52 -8.39 21.20 -11.75
N GLN A 53 -7.87 21.06 -12.97
CA GLN A 53 -7.05 22.05 -13.66
C GLN A 53 -5.85 22.54 -12.80
N ASP A 54 -5.41 21.69 -11.86
CA ASP A 54 -4.29 21.95 -10.95
C ASP A 54 -3.07 21.13 -11.40
N PHE A 55 -2.20 21.78 -12.17
CA PHE A 55 -0.93 21.23 -12.62
C PHE A 55 0.21 21.89 -11.87
N LYS A 56 0.46 21.45 -10.63
CA LYS A 56 1.56 21.94 -9.81
C LYS A 56 2.68 20.91 -9.74
N PHE A 57 3.78 21.17 -10.43
CA PHE A 57 5.03 20.42 -10.34
C PHE A 57 6.20 21.39 -10.26
N SER A 58 7.00 21.31 -9.19
CA SER A 58 8.19 22.14 -9.01
C SER A 58 9.45 21.40 -9.43
N ILE A 59 10.33 22.09 -10.18
CA ILE A 59 11.65 21.57 -10.54
C ILE A 59 12.52 21.31 -9.30
N GLU A 60 12.26 22.05 -8.21
CA GLU A 60 12.97 21.87 -6.94
C GLU A 60 12.71 20.51 -6.29
N SER A 61 11.61 19.83 -6.65
CA SER A 61 11.31 18.47 -6.18
C SER A 61 12.14 17.40 -6.90
N LEU A 62 12.80 17.68 -8.02
CA LEU A 62 13.48 16.66 -8.83
C LEU A 62 14.43 15.75 -8.05
N PRO A 63 15.24 16.22 -7.08
CA PRO A 63 16.13 15.33 -6.32
C PRO A 63 15.34 14.30 -5.47
N THR A 64 14.29 14.73 -4.75
CA THR A 64 13.45 13.88 -3.91
C THR A 64 12.53 13.00 -4.77
N PHE A 65 11.89 13.58 -5.78
CA PHE A 65 11.07 12.88 -6.76
C PHE A 65 11.86 11.79 -7.50
N GLY A 66 13.02 12.12 -8.06
CA GLY A 66 13.85 11.16 -8.80
C GLY A 66 14.34 9.99 -7.91
N THR A 67 14.80 10.31 -6.70
CA THR A 67 15.16 9.30 -5.70
C THR A 67 13.97 8.41 -5.36
N ARG A 68 12.80 8.99 -5.13
CA ARG A 68 11.57 8.27 -4.85
C ARG A 68 11.21 7.33 -6.00
N VAL A 69 11.20 7.80 -7.24
CA VAL A 69 10.83 6.98 -8.41
C VAL A 69 11.77 5.77 -8.55
N LEU A 70 13.07 5.95 -8.38
CA LEU A 70 14.01 4.83 -8.41
C LEU A 70 13.75 3.81 -7.31
N LEU A 71 13.48 4.28 -6.08
CA LEU A 71 13.16 3.41 -4.97
C LEU A 71 11.79 2.73 -5.14
N GLU A 72 10.81 3.39 -5.75
CA GLU A 72 9.49 2.82 -6.04
C GLU A 72 9.56 1.67 -7.07
N ILE A 73 10.44 1.75 -8.06
CA ILE A 73 10.70 0.63 -9.00
C ILE A 73 11.16 -0.60 -8.21
N ILE A 74 12.13 -0.42 -7.32
CA ILE A 74 12.68 -1.49 -6.50
C ILE A 74 11.61 -2.00 -5.51
N LEU A 75 10.94 -1.06 -4.81
CA LEU A 75 9.88 -1.36 -3.85
C LEU A 75 8.76 -2.19 -4.48
N THR A 76 8.30 -1.80 -5.66
CA THR A 76 7.22 -2.49 -6.36
C THR A 76 7.61 -3.94 -6.68
N TYR A 77 8.77 -4.15 -7.27
CA TYR A 77 9.25 -5.50 -7.57
C TYR A 77 9.42 -6.35 -6.31
N VAL A 78 10.06 -5.79 -5.28
CA VAL A 78 10.28 -6.47 -3.99
C VAL A 78 8.96 -6.75 -3.27
N SER A 79 8.00 -5.81 -3.32
CA SER A 79 6.67 -5.99 -2.71
C SER A 79 5.88 -7.10 -3.38
N ILE A 80 5.89 -7.19 -4.71
CA ILE A 80 5.22 -8.27 -5.42
C ILE A 80 5.87 -9.63 -5.09
N ARG A 81 7.19 -9.69 -5.01
CA ARG A 81 7.87 -10.90 -4.53
C ARG A 81 7.49 -11.25 -3.10
N ALA A 82 7.43 -10.27 -2.22
CA ALA A 82 6.98 -10.44 -0.85
C ALA A 82 5.54 -11.00 -0.77
N ILE A 83 4.62 -10.44 -1.56
CA ILE A 83 3.21 -10.88 -1.61
C ILE A 83 3.09 -12.33 -2.11
N VAL A 84 3.83 -12.68 -3.17
CA VAL A 84 3.74 -13.99 -3.81
C VAL A 84 4.45 -15.07 -3.01
N GLU A 85 5.64 -14.76 -2.47
CA GLU A 85 6.52 -15.75 -1.84
C GLU A 85 6.28 -15.94 -0.34
N SER A 86 5.73 -14.94 0.37
CA SER A 86 5.44 -15.05 1.80
C SER A 86 4.00 -15.50 2.08
N SER A 87 3.77 -16.02 3.29
CA SER A 87 2.40 -16.18 3.79
C SER A 87 1.78 -14.82 4.09
N ARG A 88 0.44 -14.75 4.05
CA ARG A 88 -0.29 -13.52 4.37
C ARG A 88 -0.02 -13.04 5.79
N SER A 89 0.11 -13.96 6.74
CA SER A 89 0.42 -13.66 8.14
C SER A 89 1.81 -13.02 8.26
N THR A 90 2.86 -13.61 7.67
CA THR A 90 4.21 -13.06 7.69
C THR A 90 4.27 -11.68 7.02
N PHE A 91 3.63 -11.54 5.86
CA PHE A 91 3.54 -10.26 5.15
C PHE A 91 2.87 -9.17 6.01
N GLY A 92 1.70 -9.46 6.56
CA GLY A 92 0.97 -8.53 7.43
C GLY A 92 1.75 -8.16 8.69
N PHE A 93 2.32 -9.17 9.39
CA PHE A 93 3.08 -8.97 10.62
C PHE A 93 4.28 -8.03 10.45
N VAL A 94 5.15 -8.33 9.48
CA VAL A 94 6.38 -7.54 9.28
C VAL A 94 6.06 -6.12 8.81
N ARG A 95 5.05 -5.97 7.96
CA ARG A 95 4.64 -4.64 7.46
C ARG A 95 4.01 -3.72 8.51
N VAL A 96 3.59 -4.24 9.65
CA VAL A 96 3.18 -3.39 10.81
C VAL A 96 4.32 -2.49 11.27
N GLY A 97 5.56 -2.94 11.15
CA GLY A 97 6.74 -2.14 11.46
C GLY A 97 6.84 -0.82 10.70
N THR A 98 6.12 -0.66 9.56
CA THR A 98 6.06 0.66 8.88
C THR A 98 5.44 1.75 9.73
N MET A 99 4.49 1.44 10.64
CA MET A 99 3.81 2.45 11.46
C MET A 99 4.76 3.16 12.44
N PRO A 100 5.45 2.43 13.34
CA PRO A 100 6.37 3.08 14.28
C PRO A 100 7.58 3.72 13.58
N LEU A 101 8.04 3.15 12.47
CA LEU A 101 9.13 3.75 11.70
C LEU A 101 8.72 5.08 11.07
N LEU A 102 7.53 5.16 10.46
CA LEU A 102 6.99 6.40 9.92
C LEU A 102 6.69 7.42 11.03
N LEU A 103 6.24 6.98 12.21
CA LEU A 103 6.03 7.87 13.34
C LEU A 103 7.33 8.60 13.73
N VAL A 104 8.45 7.88 13.76
CA VAL A 104 9.77 8.50 14.02
C VAL A 104 10.10 9.51 12.92
N VAL A 105 9.85 9.19 11.65
CA VAL A 105 10.10 10.10 10.52
C VAL A 105 9.19 11.32 10.59
N ASP A 106 7.89 11.15 10.88
CA ASP A 106 6.94 12.26 11.00
C ASP A 106 7.37 13.24 12.11
N ILE A 107 7.83 12.74 13.26
CA ILE A 107 8.38 13.58 14.35
C ILE A 107 9.63 14.34 13.86
N PHE A 108 10.52 13.68 13.12
CA PHE A 108 11.71 14.31 12.55
C PHE A 108 11.37 15.44 11.57
N PHE A 109 10.28 15.30 10.80
CA PHE A 109 9.77 16.33 9.91
C PHE A 109 8.96 17.43 10.62
N GLY A 110 8.88 17.39 11.96
CA GLY A 110 8.21 18.41 12.77
C GLY A 110 6.69 18.28 12.82
N TYR A 111 6.13 17.16 12.40
CA TYR A 111 4.69 16.90 12.58
C TYR A 111 4.38 16.76 14.07
N GLN A 112 3.38 17.50 14.55
CA GLN A 112 2.91 17.38 15.92
C GLN A 112 1.99 16.16 16.03
N ILE A 113 2.47 15.15 16.73
CA ILE A 113 1.70 13.93 17.05
C ILE A 113 1.16 14.07 18.48
N THR A 114 -0.17 14.03 18.62
CA THR A 114 -0.80 14.07 19.93
C THR A 114 -0.53 12.80 20.73
N PHE A 115 -0.59 12.88 22.05
CA PHE A 115 -0.45 11.69 22.91
C PHE A 115 -1.50 10.62 22.59
N ALA A 116 -2.72 11.00 22.24
CA ALA A 116 -3.77 10.08 21.82
C ALA A 116 -3.39 9.32 20.55
N GLN A 117 -2.82 10.00 19.55
CA GLN A 117 -2.35 9.40 18.31
C GLN A 117 -1.18 8.43 18.54
N PHE A 118 -0.25 8.81 19.42
CA PHE A 118 0.84 7.91 19.82
C PHE A 118 0.30 6.63 20.48
N LEU A 119 -0.64 6.74 21.41
CA LEU A 119 -1.33 5.60 22.01
C LEU A 119 -2.08 4.78 20.96
N GLY A 120 -2.74 5.43 20.01
CA GLY A 120 -3.45 4.76 18.90
C GLY A 120 -2.53 3.85 18.09
N ILE A 121 -1.37 4.36 17.66
CA ILE A 121 -0.34 3.56 16.96
C ILE A 121 0.14 2.40 17.83
N GLY A 122 0.40 2.65 19.13
CA GLY A 122 0.82 1.63 20.08
C GLY A 122 -0.20 0.50 20.22
N VAL A 123 -1.47 0.84 20.41
CA VAL A 123 -2.58 -0.14 20.53
C VAL A 123 -2.74 -0.95 19.25
N ILE A 124 -2.74 -0.30 18.05
CA ILE A 124 -2.81 -0.99 16.77
C ILE A 124 -1.64 -1.95 16.62
N THR A 125 -0.41 -1.47 16.87
CA THR A 125 0.79 -2.28 16.75
C THR A 125 0.75 -3.49 17.68
N ALA A 126 0.40 -3.29 18.95
CA ALA A 126 0.25 -4.37 19.92
C ALA A 126 -0.83 -5.39 19.54
N GLY A 127 -2.00 -4.91 19.07
CA GLY A 127 -3.08 -5.76 18.60
C GLY A 127 -2.67 -6.65 17.42
N VAL A 128 -1.95 -6.08 16.45
CA VAL A 128 -1.45 -6.83 15.30
C VAL A 128 -0.35 -7.80 15.70
N LEU A 129 0.57 -7.42 16.57
CA LEU A 129 1.60 -8.33 17.10
C LEU A 129 0.97 -9.51 17.84
N LEU A 130 -0.06 -9.27 18.65
CA LEU A 130 -0.80 -10.32 19.37
C LEU A 130 -1.47 -11.30 18.40
N LEU A 131 -2.08 -10.78 17.32
CA LEU A 131 -2.72 -11.63 16.32
C LEU A 131 -1.73 -12.57 15.65
N PHE A 132 -0.56 -12.05 15.27
CA PHE A 132 0.41 -12.81 14.51
C PHE A 132 1.36 -13.66 15.37
N ALA A 133 1.59 -13.34 16.63
CA ALA A 133 2.37 -14.16 17.57
C ALA A 133 1.82 -15.59 17.67
N ASN A 134 0.50 -15.77 17.51
CA ASN A 134 -0.15 -17.07 17.57
C ASN A 134 -0.14 -17.87 16.25
N HIS A 135 0.25 -17.26 15.12
CA HIS A 135 0.23 -17.92 13.80
C HIS A 135 1.59 -18.41 13.33
N GLY A 136 2.67 -18.04 14.05
CA GLY A 136 4.05 -18.30 13.63
C GLY A 136 4.47 -17.44 12.42
N ILE A 137 5.76 -17.20 12.31
CA ILE A 137 6.35 -16.45 11.18
C ILE A 137 7.05 -17.46 10.27
N GLU A 138 6.57 -17.57 9.05
CA GLU A 138 7.24 -18.38 8.03
C GLU A 138 8.50 -17.66 7.54
N LYS A 139 9.63 -18.41 7.47
CA LYS A 139 10.89 -17.85 7.01
C LYS A 139 10.90 -17.55 5.49
N ARG A 140 10.00 -18.23 4.74
CA ARG A 140 9.94 -18.06 3.29
C ARG A 140 9.50 -16.63 2.92
N GLY A 141 10.28 -15.97 2.09
CA GLY A 141 9.98 -14.62 1.60
C GLY A 141 10.15 -13.48 2.62
N ILE A 142 10.49 -13.76 3.89
CA ILE A 142 10.59 -12.73 4.94
C ILE A 142 11.58 -11.60 4.60
N GLY A 143 12.69 -11.92 3.95
CA GLY A 143 13.68 -10.92 3.52
C GLY A 143 13.09 -9.89 2.55
N TYR A 144 12.23 -10.33 1.62
CA TYR A 144 11.52 -9.41 0.72
C TYR A 144 10.51 -8.55 1.48
N VAL A 145 9.84 -9.12 2.50
CA VAL A 145 8.87 -8.35 3.31
C VAL A 145 9.59 -7.28 4.12
N ILE A 146 10.71 -7.61 4.78
CA ILE A 146 11.51 -6.64 5.53
C ILE A 146 12.03 -5.53 4.60
N LEU A 147 12.62 -5.89 3.48
CA LEU A 147 13.14 -4.92 2.50
C LEU A 147 12.02 -4.03 1.96
N SER A 148 10.86 -4.59 1.61
CA SER A 148 9.70 -3.80 1.17
C SER A 148 9.17 -2.87 2.26
N THR A 149 9.26 -3.27 3.53
CA THR A 149 8.85 -2.45 4.67
C THR A 149 9.76 -1.22 4.82
N LEU A 150 11.08 -1.43 4.76
CA LEU A 150 12.06 -0.35 4.86
C LEU A 150 11.98 0.61 3.68
N LEU A 151 11.91 0.07 2.46
CA LEU A 151 11.75 0.88 1.25
C LEU A 151 10.45 1.70 1.28
N ALA A 152 9.34 1.10 1.77
CA ALA A 152 8.07 1.80 1.89
C ALA A 152 8.14 2.98 2.86
N VAL A 153 8.90 2.87 3.97
CA VAL A 153 9.09 4.01 4.89
C VAL A 153 9.76 5.17 4.14
N ILE A 154 10.82 4.90 3.39
CA ILE A 154 11.56 5.94 2.67
C ILE A 154 10.69 6.56 1.57
N THR A 155 10.06 5.74 0.72
CA THR A 155 9.27 6.25 -0.41
C THR A 155 8.02 7.01 0.03
N ILE A 156 7.32 6.54 1.08
CA ILE A 156 6.18 7.25 1.65
C ILE A 156 6.61 8.59 2.25
N SER A 157 7.76 8.63 2.95
CA SER A 157 8.28 9.87 3.53
C SER A 157 8.65 10.89 2.45
N LEU A 158 9.36 10.48 1.39
CA LEU A 158 9.68 11.34 0.26
C LEU A 158 8.40 11.83 -0.44
N TYR A 159 7.45 10.94 -0.66
CA TYR A 159 6.14 11.31 -1.22
C TYR A 159 5.43 12.37 -0.38
N LYS A 160 5.34 12.14 0.94
CA LYS A 160 4.69 13.10 1.85
C LYS A 160 5.40 14.44 1.85
N TYR A 161 6.73 14.44 1.80
CA TYR A 161 7.54 15.65 1.71
C TYR A 161 7.24 16.43 0.43
N ASP A 162 7.27 15.75 -0.74
CA ASP A 162 7.07 16.39 -2.05
C ASP A 162 5.67 16.99 -2.19
N ILE A 163 4.61 16.28 -1.78
CA ILE A 163 3.24 16.81 -1.85
C ILE A 163 2.96 17.90 -0.82
N SER A 164 3.75 17.99 0.25
CA SER A 164 3.59 19.02 1.27
C SER A 164 4.29 20.34 0.88
N HIS A 165 5.35 20.29 0.05
CA HIS A 165 6.18 21.46 -0.24
C HIS A 165 6.17 21.89 -1.70
N PHE A 166 6.05 20.93 -2.64
CA PHE A 166 6.35 21.19 -4.04
C PHE A 166 5.18 20.90 -4.99
N ASN A 167 4.63 19.69 -4.94
CA ASN A 167 3.79 19.16 -6.00
C ASN A 167 2.34 18.95 -5.55
N SER A 168 1.39 19.00 -6.48
CA SER A 168 0.05 18.48 -6.18
C SER A 168 0.05 16.95 -6.19
N VAL A 169 -0.81 16.34 -5.35
CA VAL A 169 -0.94 14.88 -5.24
C VAL A 169 -1.13 14.21 -6.58
N ALA A 170 -2.02 14.77 -7.40
CA ALA A 170 -2.37 14.15 -8.69
C ALA A 170 -1.20 14.18 -9.66
N VAL A 171 -0.47 15.31 -9.73
CA VAL A 171 0.65 15.47 -10.66
C VAL A 171 1.87 14.66 -10.22
N GLU A 172 2.17 14.66 -8.94
CA GLU A 172 3.24 13.84 -8.35
C GLU A 172 3.05 12.35 -8.68
N GLN A 173 1.83 11.84 -8.46
CA GLN A 173 1.50 10.45 -8.73
C GLN A 173 1.41 10.15 -10.24
N PHE A 174 0.90 11.06 -11.04
CA PHE A 174 0.83 10.91 -12.50
C PHE A 174 2.21 10.66 -13.10
N PHE A 175 3.20 11.48 -12.75
CA PHE A 175 4.57 11.29 -13.26
C PHE A 175 5.22 10.05 -12.69
N THR A 176 5.12 9.80 -11.39
CA THR A 176 5.67 8.58 -10.78
C THR A 176 5.09 7.33 -11.43
N ILE A 177 3.76 7.23 -11.49
CA ILE A 177 3.06 6.08 -12.04
C ILE A 177 3.32 5.93 -13.53
N GLY A 178 3.42 7.04 -14.28
CA GLY A 178 3.75 7.01 -15.70
C GLY A 178 5.13 6.36 -15.96
N ILE A 179 6.14 6.73 -15.18
CA ILE A 179 7.49 6.14 -15.29
C ILE A 179 7.47 4.66 -14.91
N LEU A 180 6.79 4.31 -13.80
CA LEU A 180 6.65 2.93 -13.34
C LEU A 180 5.90 2.06 -14.36
N LEU A 181 4.84 2.60 -14.96
CA LEU A 181 4.05 1.92 -15.98
C LEU A 181 4.89 1.56 -17.21
N VAL A 182 5.66 2.52 -17.72
CA VAL A 182 6.59 2.31 -18.84
C VAL A 182 7.65 1.28 -18.47
N TYR A 183 8.28 1.43 -17.31
CA TYR A 183 9.31 0.50 -16.84
C TYR A 183 8.78 -0.93 -16.75
N PHE A 184 7.63 -1.15 -16.09
CA PHE A 184 7.08 -2.49 -15.90
C PHE A 184 6.48 -3.07 -17.16
N TYR A 185 6.01 -2.25 -18.11
CA TYR A 185 5.65 -2.70 -19.45
C TYR A 185 6.85 -3.30 -20.18
N ILE A 186 7.96 -2.55 -20.22
CA ILE A 186 9.22 -2.99 -20.84
C ILE A 186 9.74 -4.24 -20.14
N ALA A 187 9.77 -4.26 -18.80
CA ALA A 187 10.22 -5.41 -18.01
C ALA A 187 9.36 -6.66 -18.26
N ALA A 188 8.03 -6.53 -18.33
CA ALA A 188 7.13 -7.65 -18.66
C ALA A 188 7.40 -8.21 -20.07
N TYR A 189 7.62 -7.33 -21.03
CA TYR A 189 7.89 -7.72 -22.41
C TYR A 189 9.23 -8.46 -22.55
N TYR A 190 10.31 -7.89 -22.00
CA TYR A 190 11.66 -8.45 -22.16
C TYR A 190 11.92 -9.66 -21.25
N TYR A 191 11.61 -9.56 -19.95
CA TYR A 191 11.97 -10.62 -18.99
C TYR A 191 10.95 -11.74 -18.91
N SER A 192 9.67 -11.44 -19.12
CA SER A 192 8.61 -12.45 -18.99
C SER A 192 8.02 -12.87 -20.34
N ARG A 193 8.44 -12.24 -21.43
CA ARG A 193 7.91 -12.46 -22.79
C ARG A 193 6.36 -12.40 -22.82
N SER A 194 5.78 -11.61 -21.94
CA SER A 194 4.34 -11.42 -21.82
C SER A 194 3.96 -10.00 -22.24
N ASN A 195 2.85 -9.88 -22.96
CA ASN A 195 2.29 -8.58 -23.28
C ASN A 195 1.18 -8.27 -22.26
N PRO A 196 1.43 -7.39 -21.25
CA PRO A 196 0.47 -7.14 -20.19
C PRO A 196 -0.79 -6.39 -20.69
N LEU A 197 -0.73 -5.67 -21.82
CA LEU A 197 -1.91 -5.06 -22.42
C LEU A 197 -2.92 -6.10 -22.89
N LYS A 198 -2.48 -7.27 -23.37
CA LYS A 198 -3.39 -8.36 -23.75
C LYS A 198 -4.11 -8.95 -22.54
N LEU A 199 -3.53 -8.87 -21.34
CA LEU A 199 -4.18 -9.35 -20.12
C LEU A 199 -5.37 -8.48 -19.76
N LEU A 200 -5.31 -7.17 -19.99
CA LEU A 200 -6.41 -6.24 -19.73
C LEU A 200 -7.71 -6.55 -20.49
N LEU A 201 -7.63 -7.30 -21.59
CA LEU A 201 -8.81 -7.77 -22.33
C LEU A 201 -9.60 -8.84 -21.56
N ARG A 202 -9.01 -9.44 -20.52
CA ARG A 202 -9.68 -10.40 -19.67
C ARG A 202 -10.27 -9.68 -18.44
N PRO A 203 -11.57 -9.86 -18.14
CA PRO A 203 -12.26 -9.13 -17.08
C PRO A 203 -11.58 -9.20 -15.71
N ILE A 204 -10.95 -10.34 -15.36
CA ILE A 204 -10.29 -10.54 -14.07
C ILE A 204 -9.07 -9.60 -13.89
N PHE A 205 -8.25 -9.43 -14.94
CA PHE A 205 -7.08 -8.56 -14.87
C PHE A 205 -7.46 -7.09 -14.99
N PHE A 206 -8.54 -6.77 -15.73
CA PHE A 206 -9.09 -5.42 -15.73
C PHE A 206 -9.63 -5.05 -14.34
N ALA A 207 -10.39 -5.95 -13.70
CA ALA A 207 -10.90 -5.75 -12.34
C ALA A 207 -9.76 -5.58 -11.31
N GLN A 208 -8.69 -6.38 -11.41
CA GLN A 208 -7.48 -6.23 -10.62
C GLN A 208 -6.87 -4.83 -10.80
N SER A 209 -6.61 -4.44 -12.04
CA SER A 209 -6.01 -3.12 -12.34
C SER A 209 -6.90 -1.97 -11.88
N PHE A 210 -8.21 -2.05 -12.12
CA PHE A 210 -9.17 -1.03 -11.69
C PHE A 210 -9.19 -0.87 -10.17
N GLY A 211 -9.24 -1.97 -9.44
CA GLY A 211 -9.20 -1.96 -7.99
C GLY A 211 -7.88 -1.42 -7.43
N ASP A 212 -6.73 -1.86 -7.95
CA ASP A 212 -5.42 -1.34 -7.56
C ASP A 212 -5.32 0.16 -7.85
N GLY A 213 -5.79 0.61 -9.02
CA GLY A 213 -5.80 2.02 -9.39
C GLY A 213 -6.67 2.86 -8.46
N MET A 214 -7.88 2.40 -8.17
CA MET A 214 -8.79 3.07 -7.23
C MET A 214 -8.19 3.13 -5.82
N ALA A 215 -7.62 2.03 -5.33
CA ALA A 215 -6.94 1.99 -4.05
C ALA A 215 -5.76 2.95 -4.01
N GLY A 216 -4.96 3.01 -5.07
CA GLY A 216 -3.83 3.95 -5.22
C GLY A 216 -4.27 5.40 -5.13
N VAL A 217 -5.34 5.79 -5.82
CA VAL A 217 -5.89 7.15 -5.76
C VAL A 217 -6.36 7.48 -4.35
N LEU A 218 -7.21 6.64 -3.75
CA LEU A 218 -7.75 6.87 -2.41
C LEU A 218 -6.64 7.00 -1.36
N SER A 219 -5.63 6.13 -1.39
CA SER A 219 -4.50 6.20 -0.46
C SER A 219 -3.66 7.44 -0.70
N SER A 220 -3.37 7.81 -1.94
CA SER A 220 -2.54 8.97 -2.26
C SER A 220 -3.16 10.26 -1.74
N PHE A 221 -4.46 10.46 -1.93
CA PHE A 221 -5.15 11.62 -1.39
C PHE A 221 -5.30 11.58 0.14
N ALA A 222 -5.31 10.41 0.78
CA ALA A 222 -5.36 10.32 2.23
C ALA A 222 -4.17 11.02 2.89
N TYR A 223 -2.99 10.99 2.28
CA TYR A 223 -1.78 11.64 2.79
C TYR A 223 -1.85 13.19 2.78
N ASN A 224 -2.78 13.81 2.05
CA ASN A 224 -3.00 15.25 2.14
C ASN A 224 -3.58 15.69 3.50
N PHE A 225 -4.29 14.79 4.19
CA PHE A 225 -5.11 15.15 5.34
C PHE A 225 -4.49 14.76 6.69
N ALA A 226 -3.41 13.97 6.69
CA ALA A 226 -2.80 13.50 7.93
C ALA A 226 -1.31 13.17 7.73
N PRO A 227 -0.51 13.10 8.83
CA PRO A 227 0.84 12.55 8.82
C PRO A 227 0.89 11.13 8.25
N ALA A 228 2.04 10.76 7.69
CA ALA A 228 2.19 9.48 7.00
C ALA A 228 1.98 8.27 7.93
N SER A 229 2.46 8.35 9.16
CA SER A 229 2.27 7.30 10.18
C SER A 229 0.79 7.02 10.47
N LEU A 230 -0.03 8.08 10.58
CA LEU A 230 -1.46 7.94 10.87
C LEU A 230 -2.22 7.33 9.70
N VAL A 231 -1.94 7.79 8.47
CA VAL A 231 -2.56 7.23 7.26
C VAL A 231 -2.21 5.75 7.13
N VAL A 232 -0.94 5.39 7.29
CA VAL A 232 -0.49 3.99 7.20
C VAL A 232 -1.06 3.14 8.33
N ALA A 233 -1.21 3.69 9.54
CA ALA A 233 -1.86 2.98 10.65
C ALA A 233 -3.31 2.60 10.31
N VAL A 234 -4.08 3.52 9.74
CA VAL A 234 -5.45 3.24 9.28
C VAL A 234 -5.46 2.26 8.11
N LEU A 235 -4.59 2.43 7.11
CA LEU A 235 -4.45 1.50 5.99
C LEU A 235 -4.19 0.06 6.47
N ARG A 236 -3.24 -0.14 7.38
CA ARG A 236 -2.87 -1.48 7.86
C ARG A 236 -3.92 -2.10 8.76
N SER A 237 -4.45 -1.34 9.71
CA SER A 237 -5.50 -1.84 10.61
C SER A 237 -6.78 -2.19 9.86
N SER A 238 -7.19 -1.36 8.89
CA SER A 238 -8.36 -1.64 8.05
C SER A 238 -8.14 -2.88 7.17
N ALA A 239 -6.96 -3.04 6.56
CA ALA A 239 -6.63 -4.23 5.77
C ALA A 239 -6.76 -5.52 6.62
N ILE A 240 -6.29 -5.49 7.87
CA ILE A 240 -6.40 -6.63 8.78
C ILE A 240 -7.87 -6.88 9.16
N LEU A 241 -8.64 -5.83 9.48
CA LEU A 241 -10.06 -5.97 9.79
C LEU A 241 -10.83 -6.59 8.63
N PHE A 242 -10.61 -6.12 7.40
CA PHE A 242 -11.27 -6.69 6.21
C PHE A 242 -10.84 -8.13 5.95
N SER A 243 -9.55 -8.44 6.10
CA SER A 243 -9.08 -9.83 5.94
C SER A 243 -9.66 -10.78 6.98
N MET A 244 -9.88 -10.31 8.22
CA MET A 244 -10.55 -11.08 9.27
C MET A 244 -12.03 -11.33 8.96
N LEU A 245 -12.75 -10.31 8.47
CA LEU A 245 -14.16 -10.44 8.09
C LEU A 245 -14.33 -11.45 6.95
N VAL A 246 -13.53 -11.32 5.90
CA VAL A 246 -13.56 -12.23 4.74
C VAL A 246 -13.14 -13.65 5.16
N GLY A 247 -12.08 -13.79 5.94
CA GLY A 247 -11.57 -15.09 6.42
C GLY A 247 -12.57 -15.85 7.27
N ASN A 248 -13.31 -15.14 8.13
CA ASN A 248 -14.32 -15.76 9.01
C ASN A 248 -15.55 -16.26 8.22
N VAL A 249 -15.98 -15.50 7.20
CA VAL A 249 -17.15 -15.87 6.38
C VAL A 249 -16.85 -17.07 5.48
N TYR A 250 -15.62 -17.17 4.92
CA TYR A 250 -15.29 -18.21 3.92
C TYR A 250 -14.56 -19.43 4.49
N PHE A 251 -13.80 -19.31 5.59
CA PHE A 251 -12.87 -20.35 6.03
C PHE A 251 -13.14 -20.98 7.39
N HIS A 252 -14.21 -20.59 8.11
CA HIS A 252 -14.60 -21.13 9.43
C HIS A 252 -13.40 -21.25 10.41
N GLU A 253 -12.59 -20.20 10.49
CA GLU A 253 -11.29 -20.23 11.15
C GLU A 253 -11.37 -20.40 12.67
N LYS A 254 -10.47 -21.18 13.22
CA LYS A 254 -10.28 -21.40 14.67
C LYS A 254 -9.83 -20.11 15.36
N LYS A 255 -10.17 -19.93 16.66
CA LYS A 255 -9.78 -18.78 17.53
C LYS A 255 -10.57 -17.48 17.28
N LEU A 256 -11.87 -17.59 17.09
CA LEU A 256 -12.78 -16.44 16.90
C LEU A 256 -12.63 -15.37 18.00
N LEU A 257 -12.56 -15.78 19.28
CA LEU A 257 -12.44 -14.85 20.41
C LEU A 257 -11.19 -13.94 20.33
N LEU A 258 -10.03 -14.51 19.96
CA LEU A 258 -8.81 -13.72 19.79
C LEU A 258 -8.96 -12.69 18.66
N LYS A 259 -9.59 -13.08 17.56
CA LYS A 259 -9.83 -12.20 16.41
C LYS A 259 -10.77 -11.06 16.76
N ILE A 260 -11.85 -11.33 17.49
CA ILE A 260 -12.78 -10.30 17.99
C ILE A 260 -12.05 -9.34 18.91
N PHE A 261 -11.24 -9.85 19.85
CA PHE A 261 -10.46 -9.00 20.76
C PHE A 261 -9.50 -8.09 20.00
N VAL A 262 -8.74 -8.64 19.04
CA VAL A 262 -7.83 -7.84 18.20
C VAL A 262 -8.61 -6.83 17.35
N ALA A 263 -9.77 -7.21 16.79
CA ALA A 263 -10.61 -6.28 16.03
C ALA A 263 -11.04 -5.08 16.89
N ILE A 264 -11.42 -5.32 18.15
CA ILE A 264 -11.76 -4.25 19.09
C ILE A 264 -10.54 -3.35 19.35
N LEU A 265 -9.34 -3.92 19.57
CA LEU A 265 -8.12 -3.13 19.74
C LEU A 265 -7.81 -2.27 18.52
N LEU A 266 -7.96 -2.81 17.29
CA LEU A 266 -7.72 -2.06 16.05
C LEU A 266 -8.71 -0.91 15.89
N VAL A 267 -10.00 -1.14 16.17
CA VAL A 267 -11.03 -0.09 16.13
C VAL A 267 -10.75 0.99 17.18
N LEU A 268 -10.43 0.63 18.42
CA LEU A 268 -10.06 1.58 19.48
C LEU A 268 -8.82 2.40 19.06
N GLY A 269 -7.80 1.74 18.50
CA GLY A 269 -6.61 2.42 18.01
C GLY A 269 -6.95 3.44 16.92
N ILE A 270 -7.79 3.09 15.93
CA ILE A 270 -8.25 4.03 14.89
C ILE A 270 -8.99 5.22 15.50
N VAL A 271 -9.83 5.01 16.51
CA VAL A 271 -10.55 6.09 17.22
C VAL A 271 -9.56 7.02 17.91
N PHE A 272 -8.48 6.50 18.54
CA PHE A 272 -7.43 7.34 19.13
C PHE A 272 -6.66 8.15 18.08
N LEU A 273 -6.46 7.60 16.86
CA LEU A 273 -5.82 8.34 15.77
C LEU A 273 -6.66 9.53 15.29
N GLY A 274 -7.97 9.47 15.45
CA GLY A 274 -8.89 10.53 15.05
C GLY A 274 -9.00 11.69 16.05
N ARG A 275 -8.37 11.58 17.22
CA ARG A 275 -8.34 12.60 18.27
C ARG A 275 -7.02 13.35 18.27
#